data_27eeae9cfdc245cb1bbb1cc3d5999c6a
#
_entry.id   27eeae9cfdc245cb1bbb1cc3d5999c6a
#
_cell.length_a   1.000
_cell.length_b   1.000
_cell.length_c   1.000
_cell.angle_alpha   90.00
_cell.angle_beta   90.00
_cell.angle_gamma   90.00
#
_symmetry.space_group_name_H-M   'P 1'
#
loop_
_entity.id
_entity.type
_entity.pdbx_description
1 polymer ?
#
loop_
_entity_poly.entity_id
_entity_poly.type
_entity_poly.pdbx_seq_one_letter_code
_entity_poly.pdbx_strand_id
1 'polypeptide(L)'
;MLDFILGKDIAFYVRQHRVLVALSMILAAIASLLQVVPVALLQPFVDEGMKIGTEPISWKIPWIAFDSGSWLSWHRTERVLVENITPNRLLIILAFVMFISTLCKSITVYLSELCATAFSNRAVRSLRIDLFKKYVSLPLGFHQKIKAGQLIARATADIGRLQLSIISIIIGLIKHPLTAVVFFAYLIVMNYKLTLFVLIVGPLIIGLIRLFGRKVKKHAFKVQDAVADVTAAYHESLLCLKVIHGFFKRDYEVKRFKALADDLYKRVMRWNRWDLGMTPTLDATVFVFMPAVLIAGKLYFNHTLGELMAMAYAFSKLYDPVKKLARVYNSIRTLQGATKRVFGIMNTTVDIHERPDAKALPRHNESIEFRRVNFGYLPEVPVLKDISFKVKAGEMVAFVGSTGAGKSTLMDLVPRFYDITNGSITIDGMDIRDMTFVSLREQIGIVSQKTLLFHTSIAENIGYGRTEKNMKKIESAAKVANAHDFILSQPKGYQTVVGDQGTLLSGGQRQRIAIARAILIDPAILILDEAASALDAESEKLVQASIENLQGSRTILVVAHRLSTILRADCIHVLENGRIIESGTLKELLALNGRFQQLYEMQFKNE
;
A
#
# COMPACT_ATOMS: atom_id res chain seq x y z
N MET A 1 6.41 5.63 -25.00
CA MET A 1 7.43 4.79 -24.36
C MET A 1 7.10 4.47 -22.89
N LEU A 2 6.90 5.46 -22.00
CA LEU A 2 6.58 5.23 -20.58
C LEU A 2 5.30 4.40 -20.40
N ASP A 3 4.24 4.64 -21.17
CA ASP A 3 2.98 3.89 -21.08
C ASP A 3 3.13 2.42 -21.45
N PHE A 4 3.99 2.13 -22.42
CA PHE A 4 4.27 0.75 -22.83
C PHE A 4 5.05 -0.03 -21.77
N ILE A 5 5.95 0.65 -21.06
CA ILE A 5 6.86 0.03 -20.08
C ILE A 5 6.22 -0.07 -18.70
N LEU A 6 5.64 1.03 -18.23
CA LEU A 6 5.11 1.16 -16.86
C LEU A 6 3.60 0.88 -16.76
N GLY A 7 2.90 0.83 -17.90
CA GLY A 7 1.45 0.86 -17.96
C GLY A 7 0.90 2.28 -17.82
N LYS A 8 -0.28 2.54 -18.42
CA LYS A 8 -0.91 3.88 -18.46
C LYS A 8 -1.10 4.48 -17.05
N ASP A 9 -1.51 3.66 -16.12
CA ASP A 9 -1.84 4.07 -14.74
C ASP A 9 -0.63 4.65 -13.99
N ILE A 10 0.49 3.93 -13.98
CA ILE A 10 1.72 4.37 -13.31
C ILE A 10 2.40 5.49 -14.11
N ALA A 11 2.37 5.40 -15.45
CA ALA A 11 2.95 6.42 -16.30
C ALA A 11 2.32 7.80 -16.07
N PHE A 12 1.04 7.88 -15.73
CA PHE A 12 0.36 9.13 -15.36
C PHE A 12 1.09 9.85 -14.21
N TYR A 13 1.37 9.15 -13.12
CA TYR A 13 2.07 9.72 -11.95
C TYR A 13 3.53 10.07 -12.26
N VAL A 14 4.21 9.28 -13.05
CA VAL A 14 5.61 9.52 -13.44
C VAL A 14 5.73 10.72 -14.38
N ARG A 15 4.78 10.91 -15.31
CA ARG A 15 4.75 12.06 -16.25
C ARG A 15 4.63 13.41 -15.58
N GLN A 16 4.03 13.50 -14.40
CA GLN A 16 3.97 14.75 -13.64
C GLN A 16 5.37 15.28 -13.28
N HIS A 17 6.39 14.42 -13.32
CA HIS A 17 7.78 14.74 -12.96
C HIS A 17 8.73 14.54 -14.15
N ARG A 18 8.25 14.78 -15.39
CA ARG A 18 8.99 14.53 -16.65
C ARG A 18 10.39 15.13 -16.71
N VAL A 19 10.62 16.29 -16.10
CA VAL A 19 11.93 16.95 -16.08
C VAL A 19 12.95 16.12 -15.30
N LEU A 20 12.60 15.66 -14.08
CA LEU A 20 13.48 14.82 -13.28
C LEU A 20 13.72 13.45 -13.92
N VAL A 21 12.72 12.90 -14.60
CA VAL A 21 12.85 11.65 -15.36
C VAL A 21 13.85 11.85 -16.50
N ALA A 22 13.67 12.88 -17.33
CA ALA A 22 14.57 13.19 -18.44
C ALA A 22 16.00 13.45 -17.97
N LEU A 23 16.17 14.24 -16.90
CA LEU A 23 17.48 14.53 -16.32
C LEU A 23 18.17 13.24 -15.82
N SER A 24 17.45 12.39 -15.09
CA SER A 24 17.96 11.09 -14.64
C SER A 24 18.42 10.22 -15.82
N MET A 25 17.64 10.19 -16.92
CA MET A 25 17.95 9.42 -18.12
C MET A 25 19.18 9.95 -18.84
N ILE A 26 19.29 11.26 -19.00
CA ILE A 26 20.45 11.92 -19.64
C ILE A 26 21.72 11.67 -18.81
N LEU A 27 21.65 11.87 -17.50
CA LEU A 27 22.79 11.61 -16.62
C LEU A 27 23.20 10.12 -16.65
N ALA A 28 22.24 9.19 -16.69
CA ALA A 28 22.54 7.76 -16.85
C ALA A 28 23.23 7.44 -18.17
N ALA A 29 22.83 8.11 -19.26
CA ALA A 29 23.47 7.98 -20.56
C ALA A 29 24.92 8.51 -20.55
N ILE A 30 25.12 9.71 -20.00
CA ILE A 30 26.46 10.32 -19.85
C ILE A 30 27.37 9.40 -19.01
N ALA A 31 26.85 8.88 -17.90
CA ALA A 31 27.60 7.95 -17.04
C ALA A 31 28.01 6.66 -17.78
N SER A 32 27.16 6.16 -18.68
CA SER A 32 27.46 4.98 -19.51
C SER A 32 28.57 5.25 -20.52
N LEU A 33 28.59 6.45 -21.13
CA LEU A 33 29.65 6.86 -22.03
C LEU A 33 30.98 7.08 -21.31
N LEU A 34 30.96 7.77 -20.18
CA LEU A 34 32.15 8.01 -19.37
C LEU A 34 32.79 6.71 -18.83
N GLN A 35 32.05 5.62 -18.76
CA GLN A 35 32.53 4.34 -18.23
C GLN A 35 33.57 3.68 -19.15
N VAL A 36 33.57 3.97 -20.45
CA VAL A 36 34.54 3.41 -21.42
C VAL A 36 35.87 4.15 -21.38
N VAL A 37 35.88 5.43 -21.01
CA VAL A 37 37.08 6.26 -21.03
C VAL A 37 38.28 5.66 -20.29
N PRO A 38 38.16 5.22 -19.02
CA PRO A 38 39.27 4.59 -18.31
C PRO A 38 39.75 3.30 -18.97
N VAL A 39 38.84 2.57 -19.64
CA VAL A 39 39.18 1.32 -20.34
C VAL A 39 39.97 1.60 -21.61
N ALA A 40 39.51 2.59 -22.37
CA ALA A 40 40.23 3.00 -23.60
C ALA A 40 41.63 3.56 -23.30
N LEU A 41 41.79 4.21 -22.14
CA LEU A 41 43.10 4.76 -21.76
C LEU A 41 44.04 3.70 -21.15
N LEU A 42 43.55 2.50 -20.80
CA LEU A 42 44.35 1.43 -20.23
C LEU A 42 45.39 0.93 -21.24
N GLN A 43 45.08 0.85 -22.52
CA GLN A 43 46.00 0.47 -23.59
C GLN A 43 47.22 1.42 -23.66
N PRO A 44 47.07 2.73 -23.93
CA PRO A 44 48.23 3.63 -23.99
C PRO A 44 48.93 3.78 -22.65
N PHE A 45 48.23 3.60 -21.52
CA PHE A 45 48.85 3.60 -20.19
C PHE A 45 49.87 2.48 -20.05
N VAL A 46 49.55 1.25 -20.48
CA VAL A 46 50.43 0.08 -20.38
C VAL A 46 51.50 0.07 -21.52
N ASP A 47 51.06 0.32 -22.78
CA ASP A 47 51.91 0.13 -23.94
C ASP A 47 52.91 1.27 -24.12
N GLU A 48 52.52 2.51 -23.78
CA GLU A 48 53.35 3.70 -24.00
C GLU A 48 53.83 4.33 -22.70
N GLY A 49 52.93 4.48 -21.71
CA GLY A 49 53.24 5.15 -20.44
C GLY A 49 54.24 4.38 -19.56
N MET A 50 54.21 3.03 -19.60
CA MET A 50 55.12 2.19 -18.82
C MET A 50 56.41 1.84 -19.54
N LYS A 51 56.70 2.39 -20.72
CA LYS A 51 58.03 2.21 -21.37
C LYS A 51 59.14 2.83 -20.56
N ILE A 52 60.21 2.05 -20.34
CA ILE A 52 61.42 2.52 -19.67
C ILE A 52 62.27 3.23 -20.75
N GLY A 53 62.40 4.55 -20.63
CA GLY A 53 63.23 5.38 -21.54
C GLY A 53 62.88 6.86 -21.41
N THR A 54 63.75 7.70 -21.96
CA THR A 54 63.57 9.16 -22.02
C THR A 54 63.26 9.67 -23.40
N GLU A 55 63.24 8.77 -24.40
CA GLU A 55 62.97 9.16 -25.78
C GLU A 55 61.50 9.63 -25.93
N PRO A 56 61.27 10.75 -26.62
CA PRO A 56 59.92 11.26 -26.86
C PRO A 56 59.15 10.30 -27.76
N ILE A 57 57.92 10.04 -27.35
CA ILE A 57 56.95 9.20 -28.06
C ILE A 57 55.75 10.03 -28.54
N SER A 58 55.08 9.56 -29.58
CA SER A 58 53.82 10.14 -30.00
C SER A 58 52.63 9.33 -29.53
N TRP A 59 51.75 9.95 -28.77
CA TRP A 59 50.52 9.30 -28.32
C TRP A 59 49.50 9.25 -29.44
N LYS A 60 49.15 8.03 -29.80
CA LYS A 60 48.18 7.74 -30.86
C LYS A 60 46.91 7.09 -30.28
N ILE A 61 45.77 7.48 -30.79
CA ILE A 61 44.49 6.82 -30.44
C ILE A 61 43.94 6.09 -31.67
N PRO A 62 43.31 4.92 -31.50
CA PRO A 62 42.62 4.26 -32.58
C PRO A 62 41.41 5.11 -33.02
N TRP A 63 41.32 5.36 -34.33
CA TRP A 63 40.26 6.11 -34.96
C TRP A 63 39.62 5.27 -36.06
N ILE A 64 38.31 5.46 -36.28
CA ILE A 64 37.59 4.79 -37.35
C ILE A 64 37.59 5.74 -38.56
N ALA A 65 38.19 5.30 -39.65
CA ALA A 65 38.03 5.96 -40.94
C ALA A 65 37.04 5.16 -41.78
N PHE A 66 36.10 5.86 -42.41
CA PHE A 66 35.18 5.26 -43.36
C PHE A 66 35.71 5.52 -44.77
N ASP A 67 35.68 4.50 -45.64
CA ASP A 67 36.08 4.66 -47.04
C ASP A 67 35.08 5.53 -47.77
N SER A 68 35.59 6.46 -48.57
CA SER A 68 34.78 7.35 -49.40
C SER A 68 34.01 6.53 -50.43
N GLY A 69 32.73 6.25 -50.16
CA GLY A 69 31.85 5.52 -51.08
C GLY A 69 31.05 4.39 -50.46
N SER A 70 31.38 3.94 -49.26
CA SER A 70 30.62 2.89 -48.55
C SER A 70 30.69 3.08 -47.02
N TRP A 71 29.56 3.39 -46.42
CA TRP A 71 29.43 3.48 -44.95
C TRP A 71 29.57 2.10 -44.23
N LEU A 72 29.68 1.01 -45.02
CA LEU A 72 29.89 -0.36 -44.51
C LEU A 72 31.40 -0.75 -44.52
N SER A 73 32.27 -0.07 -45.27
CA SER A 73 33.71 -0.32 -45.26
C SER A 73 34.41 0.70 -44.37
N TRP A 74 34.93 0.21 -43.28
CA TRP A 74 35.70 1.00 -42.33
C TRP A 74 37.03 0.30 -42.02
N HIS A 75 38.06 1.11 -41.77
CA HIS A 75 39.35 0.61 -41.34
C HIS A 75 39.84 1.37 -40.10
N ARG A 76 40.59 0.70 -39.25
CA ARG A 76 41.21 1.31 -38.08
C ARG A 76 42.39 2.15 -38.55
N THR A 77 42.37 3.44 -38.26
CA THR A 77 43.48 4.37 -38.41
C THR A 77 43.95 4.83 -37.03
N GLU A 78 45.15 5.37 -36.99
CA GLU A 78 45.69 5.97 -35.77
C GLU A 78 45.76 7.48 -35.95
N ARG A 79 45.16 8.22 -35.01
CA ARG A 79 45.35 9.68 -34.96
C ARG A 79 46.32 10.04 -33.85
N VAL A 80 47.33 10.82 -34.18
CA VAL A 80 48.26 11.37 -33.20
C VAL A 80 47.57 12.48 -32.42
N LEU A 81 47.47 12.32 -31.11
CA LEU A 81 46.93 13.34 -30.22
C LEU A 81 48.00 14.28 -29.65
N VAL A 82 49.14 13.73 -29.31
CA VAL A 82 50.26 14.50 -28.77
C VAL A 82 51.55 13.96 -29.38
N GLU A 83 52.38 14.85 -29.90
CA GLU A 83 53.68 14.54 -30.44
C GLU A 83 54.78 14.91 -29.42
N ASN A 84 55.91 14.18 -29.44
CA ASN A 84 57.10 14.47 -28.66
C ASN A 84 56.89 14.57 -27.14
N ILE A 85 56.14 13.63 -26.54
CA ILE A 85 55.93 13.56 -25.09
C ILE A 85 56.84 12.47 -24.48
N THR A 86 57.44 12.75 -23.33
CA THR A 86 58.20 11.72 -22.57
C THR A 86 57.26 10.72 -21.93
N PRO A 87 57.60 9.42 -21.86
CA PRO A 87 56.78 8.37 -21.25
C PRO A 87 56.24 8.72 -19.84
N ASN A 88 57.11 9.30 -18.99
CA ASN A 88 56.71 9.71 -17.64
C ASN A 88 55.65 10.81 -17.60
N ARG A 89 55.73 11.79 -18.50
CA ARG A 89 54.68 12.85 -18.61
C ARG A 89 53.38 12.27 -19.15
N LEU A 90 53.46 11.39 -20.15
CA LEU A 90 52.28 10.72 -20.70
C LEU A 90 51.60 9.90 -19.61
N LEU A 91 52.32 9.14 -18.82
CA LEU A 91 51.81 8.33 -17.72
C LEU A 91 51.03 9.18 -16.68
N ILE A 92 51.61 10.34 -16.30
CA ILE A 92 50.94 11.27 -15.36
C ILE A 92 49.64 11.85 -15.99
N ILE A 93 49.67 12.25 -17.26
CA ILE A 93 48.50 12.79 -17.94
C ILE A 93 47.41 11.73 -18.05
N LEU A 94 47.73 10.50 -18.46
CA LEU A 94 46.78 9.41 -18.59
C LEU A 94 46.17 9.05 -17.23
N ALA A 95 47.01 8.95 -16.16
CA ALA A 95 46.51 8.72 -14.82
C ALA A 95 45.57 9.81 -14.35
N PHE A 96 45.88 11.08 -14.60
CA PHE A 96 45.04 12.22 -14.25
C PHE A 96 43.70 12.21 -15.01
N VAL A 97 43.70 11.95 -16.34
CA VAL A 97 42.50 11.84 -17.15
C VAL A 97 41.63 10.65 -16.68
N MET A 98 42.24 9.51 -16.38
CA MET A 98 41.52 8.33 -15.81
C MET A 98 40.89 8.67 -14.47
N PHE A 99 41.61 9.40 -13.60
CA PHE A 99 41.07 9.84 -12.30
C PHE A 99 39.87 10.79 -12.49
N ILE A 100 40.04 11.85 -13.29
CA ILE A 100 38.97 12.84 -13.56
C ILE A 100 37.75 12.17 -14.20
N SER A 101 37.95 11.32 -15.22
CA SER A 101 36.83 10.63 -15.88
C SER A 101 36.06 9.71 -14.94
N THR A 102 36.78 9.03 -14.04
CA THR A 102 36.15 8.17 -13.01
C THR A 102 35.40 8.98 -11.98
N LEU A 103 35.95 10.13 -11.56
CA LEU A 103 35.28 11.07 -10.63
C LEU A 103 34.00 11.64 -11.28
N CYS A 104 34.10 12.16 -12.50
CA CYS A 104 32.95 12.69 -13.25
C CYS A 104 31.85 11.62 -13.45
N LYS A 105 32.25 10.38 -13.82
CA LYS A 105 31.32 9.25 -13.90
C LYS A 105 30.60 9.02 -12.56
N SER A 106 31.35 9.00 -11.45
CA SER A 106 30.78 8.72 -10.12
C SER A 106 29.80 9.79 -9.68
N ILE A 107 30.12 11.05 -9.91
CA ILE A 107 29.21 12.20 -9.67
C ILE A 107 27.94 12.09 -10.54
N THR A 108 28.11 11.76 -11.81
CA THR A 108 26.99 11.64 -12.76
C THR A 108 26.06 10.48 -12.40
N VAL A 109 26.62 9.34 -11.97
CA VAL A 109 25.83 8.20 -11.46
C VAL A 109 25.05 8.61 -10.22
N TYR A 110 25.69 9.25 -9.25
CA TYR A 110 25.05 9.72 -8.03
C TYR A 110 23.88 10.66 -8.33
N LEU A 111 24.10 11.67 -9.16
CA LEU A 111 23.05 12.62 -9.53
C LEU A 111 21.90 11.95 -10.30
N SER A 112 22.20 11.00 -11.19
CA SER A 112 21.19 10.21 -11.89
C SER A 112 20.30 9.42 -10.93
N GLU A 113 20.91 8.74 -9.95
CA GLU A 113 20.19 7.94 -8.96
C GLU A 113 19.40 8.82 -7.98
N LEU A 114 19.94 10.00 -7.61
CA LEU A 114 19.25 10.98 -6.79
C LEU A 114 17.99 11.53 -7.48
N CYS A 115 18.11 11.93 -8.75
CA CYS A 115 16.97 12.38 -9.55
C CYS A 115 15.91 11.28 -9.71
N ALA A 116 16.35 10.04 -9.94
CA ALA A 116 15.45 8.90 -10.04
C ALA A 116 14.70 8.61 -8.74
N THR A 117 15.38 8.68 -7.63
CA THR A 117 14.77 8.51 -6.30
C THR A 117 13.81 9.65 -5.99
N ALA A 118 14.17 10.89 -6.34
CA ALA A 118 13.33 12.06 -6.10
C ALA A 118 12.00 11.99 -6.86
N PHE A 119 12.01 11.70 -8.18
CA PHE A 119 10.76 11.61 -8.94
C PHE A 119 9.93 10.39 -8.53
N SER A 120 10.55 9.26 -8.23
CA SER A 120 9.83 8.06 -7.79
C SER A 120 9.11 8.29 -6.46
N ASN A 121 9.78 8.92 -5.48
CA ASN A 121 9.18 9.28 -4.20
C ASN A 121 8.00 10.24 -4.37
N ARG A 122 8.12 11.24 -5.25
CA ARG A 122 7.02 12.19 -5.53
C ARG A 122 5.83 11.51 -6.19
N ALA A 123 6.06 10.66 -7.19
CA ALA A 123 5.01 9.90 -7.86
C ALA A 123 4.28 8.96 -6.88
N VAL A 124 5.03 8.27 -6.04
CA VAL A 124 4.48 7.36 -5.02
C VAL A 124 3.73 8.11 -3.93
N ARG A 125 4.20 9.30 -3.52
CA ARG A 125 3.46 10.16 -2.59
C ARG A 125 2.08 10.52 -3.14
N SER A 126 2.00 10.96 -4.40
CA SER A 126 0.72 11.29 -5.04
C SER A 126 -0.20 10.07 -5.11
N LEU A 127 0.34 8.92 -5.53
CA LEU A 127 -0.42 7.66 -5.57
C LEU A 127 -0.95 7.24 -4.19
N ARG A 128 -0.16 7.39 -3.11
CA ARG A 128 -0.61 7.09 -1.74
C ARG A 128 -1.76 7.99 -1.31
N ILE A 129 -1.69 9.28 -1.63
CA ILE A 129 -2.75 10.24 -1.30
C ILE A 129 -4.04 9.85 -2.03
N ASP A 130 -3.95 9.56 -3.34
CA ASP A 130 -5.12 9.21 -4.13
C ASP A 130 -5.72 7.87 -3.74
N LEU A 131 -4.87 6.87 -3.40
CA LEU A 131 -5.33 5.60 -2.85
C LEU A 131 -6.05 5.78 -1.50
N PHE A 132 -5.53 6.64 -0.63
CA PHE A 132 -6.18 6.94 0.65
C PHE A 132 -7.51 7.66 0.46
N LYS A 133 -7.57 8.66 -0.45
CA LYS A 133 -8.84 9.31 -0.83
C LYS A 133 -9.85 8.27 -1.31
N LYS A 134 -9.40 7.33 -2.17
CA LYS A 134 -10.25 6.25 -2.66
C LYS A 134 -10.76 5.36 -1.53
N TYR A 135 -9.90 4.95 -0.59
CA TYR A 135 -10.33 4.14 0.57
C TYR A 135 -11.43 4.82 1.36
N VAL A 136 -11.27 6.11 1.66
CA VAL A 136 -12.28 6.86 2.42
C VAL A 136 -13.57 7.08 1.63
N SER A 137 -13.52 7.13 0.31
CA SER A 137 -14.71 7.30 -0.55
C SER A 137 -15.48 6.01 -0.82
N LEU A 138 -14.88 4.84 -0.61
CA LEU A 138 -15.55 3.56 -0.85
C LEU A 138 -16.60 3.27 0.23
N PRO A 139 -17.76 2.68 -0.14
CA PRO A 139 -18.85 2.38 0.79
C PRO A 139 -18.44 1.32 1.82
N LEU A 140 -19.13 1.32 2.98
CA LEU A 140 -18.86 0.39 4.07
C LEU A 140 -18.92 -1.09 3.63
N GLY A 141 -19.81 -1.44 2.71
CA GLY A 141 -19.92 -2.79 2.16
C GLY A 141 -18.65 -3.30 1.49
N PHE A 142 -17.86 -2.41 0.89
CA PHE A 142 -16.55 -2.77 0.34
C PHE A 142 -15.56 -3.15 1.45
N HIS A 143 -15.52 -2.37 2.54
CA HIS A 143 -14.62 -2.60 3.66
C HIS A 143 -14.96 -3.86 4.47
N GLN A 144 -16.22 -4.29 4.46
CA GLN A 144 -16.63 -5.56 5.08
C GLN A 144 -16.19 -6.79 4.24
N LYS A 145 -16.16 -6.66 2.90
CA LYS A 145 -15.74 -7.74 1.99
C LYS A 145 -14.22 -7.97 1.99
N ILE A 146 -13.43 -6.94 2.26
CA ILE A 146 -11.96 -7.00 2.21
C ILE A 146 -11.38 -6.72 3.60
N LYS A 147 -10.57 -7.65 4.10
CA LYS A 147 -9.90 -7.51 5.40
C LYS A 147 -8.99 -6.27 5.43
N ALA A 148 -9.07 -5.46 6.48
CA ALA A 148 -8.26 -4.25 6.66
C ALA A 148 -6.75 -4.49 6.45
N GLY A 149 -6.22 -5.62 6.92
CA GLY A 149 -4.83 -6.00 6.69
C GLY A 149 -4.43 -6.12 5.22
N GLN A 150 -5.34 -6.52 4.33
CA GLN A 150 -5.08 -6.56 2.89
C GLN A 150 -5.02 -5.15 2.30
N LEU A 151 -5.87 -4.23 2.74
CA LEU A 151 -5.85 -2.84 2.31
C LEU A 151 -4.56 -2.14 2.75
N ILE A 152 -4.14 -2.37 3.99
CA ILE A 152 -2.86 -1.87 4.55
C ILE A 152 -1.67 -2.43 3.75
N ALA A 153 -1.65 -3.74 3.46
CA ALA A 153 -0.59 -4.36 2.68
C ALA A 153 -0.47 -3.76 1.26
N ARG A 154 -1.60 -3.41 0.61
CA ARG A 154 -1.61 -2.74 -0.69
C ARG A 154 -1.06 -1.30 -0.60
N ALA A 155 -1.43 -0.56 0.44
CA ALA A 155 -0.97 0.81 0.67
C ALA A 155 0.51 0.91 1.10
N THR A 156 1.07 -0.15 1.67
CA THR A 156 2.46 -0.17 2.17
C THR A 156 3.37 -1.02 1.28
N ALA A 157 3.22 -2.34 1.32
CA ALA A 157 4.12 -3.28 0.64
C ALA A 157 4.04 -3.20 -0.89
N ASP A 158 2.81 -3.16 -1.47
CA ASP A 158 2.68 -3.11 -2.93
C ASP A 158 3.15 -1.76 -3.49
N ILE A 159 2.82 -0.65 -2.85
CA ILE A 159 3.34 0.67 -3.26
C ILE A 159 4.86 0.75 -3.09
N GLY A 160 5.43 0.17 -2.02
CA GLY A 160 6.89 0.07 -1.86
C GLY A 160 7.56 -0.72 -3.01
N ARG A 161 6.94 -1.82 -3.44
CA ARG A 161 7.40 -2.58 -4.63
C ARG A 161 7.30 -1.77 -5.92
N LEU A 162 6.23 -1.00 -6.11
CA LEU A 162 6.10 -0.08 -7.25
C LEU A 162 7.25 0.92 -7.27
N GLN A 163 7.55 1.56 -6.14
CA GLN A 163 8.64 2.54 -6.00
C GLN A 163 9.99 1.98 -6.45
N LEU A 164 10.41 0.85 -5.90
CA LEU A 164 11.68 0.20 -6.24
C LEU A 164 11.73 -0.25 -7.70
N SER A 165 10.61 -0.76 -8.22
CA SER A 165 10.51 -1.20 -9.61
C SER A 165 10.60 -0.03 -10.59
N ILE A 166 9.97 1.11 -10.31
CA ILE A 166 10.03 2.31 -11.16
C ILE A 166 11.48 2.80 -11.32
N ILE A 167 12.22 2.91 -10.20
CA ILE A 167 13.63 3.33 -10.21
C ILE A 167 14.47 2.35 -11.05
N SER A 168 14.35 1.05 -10.76
CA SER A 168 15.10 0.00 -11.44
C SER A 168 14.84 -0.03 -12.96
N ILE A 169 13.57 0.18 -13.36
CA ILE A 169 13.17 0.13 -14.77
C ILE A 169 13.68 1.36 -15.51
N ILE A 170 13.46 2.56 -15.01
CA ILE A 170 13.79 3.81 -15.74
C ILE A 170 15.28 3.96 -15.92
N ILE A 171 16.07 3.77 -14.86
CA ILE A 171 17.53 3.82 -14.96
C ILE A 171 18.04 2.62 -15.77
N GLY A 172 17.56 1.43 -15.46
CA GLY A 172 18.09 0.19 -16.01
C GLY A 172 17.88 0.04 -17.52
N LEU A 173 16.75 0.53 -18.07
CA LEU A 173 16.45 0.45 -19.49
C LEU A 173 17.31 1.37 -20.38
N ILE A 174 17.94 2.37 -19.78
CA ILE A 174 18.85 3.26 -20.54
C ILE A 174 20.30 2.92 -20.23
N LYS A 175 20.66 2.88 -18.96
CA LYS A 175 22.04 2.65 -18.52
C LYS A 175 22.59 1.32 -19.04
N HIS A 176 21.85 0.22 -18.84
CA HIS A 176 22.40 -1.10 -19.17
C HIS A 176 22.52 -1.40 -20.67
N PRO A 177 21.50 -1.13 -21.52
CA PRO A 177 21.67 -1.31 -22.96
C PRO A 177 22.75 -0.40 -23.51
N LEU A 178 22.78 0.88 -23.12
CA LEU A 178 23.77 1.82 -23.62
C LEU A 178 25.19 1.42 -23.19
N THR A 179 25.38 1.02 -21.94
CA THR A 179 26.66 0.50 -21.49
C THR A 179 27.09 -0.73 -22.28
N ALA A 180 26.17 -1.67 -22.54
CA ALA A 180 26.46 -2.85 -23.35
C ALA A 180 26.86 -2.48 -24.78
N VAL A 181 26.11 -1.58 -25.42
CA VAL A 181 26.40 -1.10 -26.80
C VAL A 181 27.74 -0.41 -26.85
N VAL A 182 28.07 0.47 -25.90
CA VAL A 182 29.34 1.22 -25.89
C VAL A 182 30.54 0.29 -25.70
N PHE A 183 30.48 -0.67 -24.77
CA PHE A 183 31.56 -1.65 -24.62
C PHE A 183 31.66 -2.61 -25.79
N PHE A 184 30.54 -3.01 -26.37
CA PHE A 184 30.54 -3.85 -27.56
C PHE A 184 31.13 -3.13 -28.77
N ALA A 185 30.76 -1.88 -28.99
CA ALA A 185 31.35 -1.04 -30.03
C ALA A 185 32.86 -0.86 -29.83
N TYR A 186 33.30 -0.59 -28.57
CA TYR A 186 34.72 -0.49 -28.26
C TYR A 186 35.46 -1.79 -28.60
N LEU A 187 34.94 -2.96 -28.24
CA LEU A 187 35.55 -4.26 -28.53
C LEU A 187 35.63 -4.53 -30.05
N ILE A 188 34.61 -4.17 -30.85
CA ILE A 188 34.62 -4.29 -32.32
C ILE A 188 35.70 -3.41 -32.92
N VAL A 189 35.83 -2.16 -32.48
CA VAL A 189 36.85 -1.22 -32.96
C VAL A 189 38.25 -1.72 -32.66
N MET A 190 38.47 -2.33 -31.50
CA MET A 190 39.76 -2.91 -31.13
C MET A 190 40.12 -4.11 -31.99
N ASN A 191 39.26 -5.11 -32.07
CA ASN A 191 39.43 -6.27 -32.94
C ASN A 191 38.10 -7.03 -33.12
N TYR A 192 37.47 -6.92 -34.30
CA TYR A 192 36.18 -7.56 -34.58
C TYR A 192 36.29 -9.10 -34.61
N LYS A 193 37.42 -9.69 -35.07
CA LYS A 193 37.58 -11.15 -35.12
C LYS A 193 37.70 -11.77 -33.73
N LEU A 194 38.48 -11.14 -32.86
CA LEU A 194 38.62 -11.57 -31.46
C LEU A 194 37.31 -11.35 -30.68
N THR A 195 36.58 -10.28 -30.96
CA THR A 195 35.28 -10.01 -30.40
C THR A 195 34.26 -11.10 -30.81
N LEU A 196 34.27 -11.52 -32.10
CA LEU A 196 33.42 -12.60 -32.58
C LEU A 196 33.72 -13.94 -31.87
N PHE A 197 35.03 -14.24 -31.68
CA PHE A 197 35.45 -15.43 -30.94
C PHE A 197 34.90 -15.42 -29.48
N VAL A 198 34.98 -14.27 -28.84
CA VAL A 198 34.45 -14.09 -27.48
C VAL A 198 32.90 -14.21 -27.42
N LEU A 199 32.21 -13.81 -28.48
CA LEU A 199 30.75 -13.96 -28.58
C LEU A 199 30.28 -15.42 -28.51
N ILE A 200 31.13 -16.40 -28.83
CA ILE A 200 30.85 -17.83 -28.70
C ILE A 200 30.56 -18.21 -27.24
N VAL A 201 31.16 -17.49 -26.28
CA VAL A 201 30.94 -17.70 -24.84
C VAL A 201 29.56 -17.17 -24.40
N GLY A 202 28.98 -16.22 -25.11
CA GLY A 202 27.71 -15.59 -24.79
C GLY A 202 26.54 -16.57 -24.62
N PRO A 203 26.27 -17.47 -25.59
CA PRO A 203 25.23 -18.51 -25.47
C PRO A 203 25.39 -19.41 -24.24
N LEU A 204 26.64 -19.76 -23.88
CA LEU A 204 26.94 -20.55 -22.69
C LEU A 204 26.53 -19.80 -21.41
N ILE A 205 26.90 -18.53 -21.29
CA ILE A 205 26.52 -17.66 -20.16
C ILE A 205 24.99 -17.54 -20.09
N ILE A 206 24.31 -17.28 -21.21
CA ILE A 206 22.85 -17.20 -21.26
C ILE A 206 22.19 -18.52 -20.84
N GLY A 207 22.76 -19.65 -21.26
CA GLY A 207 22.32 -20.99 -20.85
C GLY A 207 22.41 -21.21 -19.34
N LEU A 208 23.54 -20.85 -18.74
CA LEU A 208 23.76 -20.90 -17.29
C LEU A 208 22.77 -19.99 -16.52
N ILE A 209 22.61 -18.74 -16.95
CA ILE A 209 21.64 -17.81 -16.36
C ILE A 209 20.22 -18.37 -16.39
N ARG A 210 19.81 -18.99 -17.51
CA ARG A 210 18.49 -19.63 -17.63
C ARG A 210 18.35 -20.83 -16.68
N LEU A 211 19.37 -21.64 -16.58
CA LEU A 211 19.38 -22.84 -15.72
C LEU A 211 19.25 -22.46 -14.24
N PHE A 212 20.12 -21.58 -13.77
CA PHE A 212 20.08 -21.07 -12.40
C PHE A 212 18.75 -20.32 -12.13
N GLY A 213 18.36 -19.41 -13.03
CA GLY A 213 17.14 -18.62 -12.88
C GLY A 213 15.87 -19.47 -12.74
N ARG A 214 15.75 -20.60 -13.48
CA ARG A 214 14.63 -21.55 -13.31
C ARG A 214 14.62 -22.19 -11.93
N LYS A 215 15.80 -22.59 -11.41
CA LYS A 215 15.93 -23.22 -10.08
C LYS A 215 15.68 -22.21 -8.96
N VAL A 216 16.27 -21.02 -9.04
CA VAL A 216 16.03 -19.92 -8.12
C VAL A 216 14.56 -19.58 -8.03
N LYS A 217 13.89 -19.38 -9.17
CA LYS A 217 12.45 -19.11 -9.22
C LYS A 217 11.62 -20.22 -8.57
N LYS A 218 11.87 -21.50 -8.87
CA LYS A 218 11.15 -22.63 -8.30
C LYS A 218 11.26 -22.66 -6.77
N HIS A 219 12.45 -22.40 -6.22
CA HIS A 219 12.66 -22.43 -4.77
C HIS A 219 12.16 -21.16 -4.07
N ALA A 220 12.19 -20.01 -4.74
CA ALA A 220 11.64 -18.76 -4.20
C ALA A 220 10.16 -18.85 -3.87
N PHE A 221 9.34 -19.49 -4.72
CA PHE A 221 7.92 -19.72 -4.42
C PHE A 221 7.75 -20.55 -3.14
N LYS A 222 8.52 -21.65 -2.99
CA LYS A 222 8.45 -22.48 -1.78
C LYS A 222 8.87 -21.77 -0.51
N VAL A 223 9.80 -20.81 -0.61
CA VAL A 223 10.18 -19.93 0.52
C VAL A 223 9.02 -19.00 0.86
N GLN A 224 8.35 -18.42 -0.15
CA GLN A 224 7.22 -17.52 0.08
C GLN A 224 6.06 -18.23 0.80
N ASP A 225 5.75 -19.47 0.42
CA ASP A 225 4.73 -20.28 1.11
C ASP A 225 5.11 -20.52 2.58
N ALA A 226 6.37 -20.92 2.86
CA ALA A 226 6.81 -21.15 4.22
C ALA A 226 6.87 -19.84 5.07
N VAL A 227 7.18 -18.68 4.47
CA VAL A 227 7.06 -17.38 5.16
C VAL A 227 5.62 -17.08 5.52
N ALA A 228 4.66 -17.41 4.64
CA ALA A 228 3.24 -17.23 4.94
C ALA A 228 2.80 -18.11 6.12
N ASP A 229 3.24 -19.39 6.17
CA ASP A 229 2.92 -20.32 7.25
C ASP A 229 3.48 -19.83 8.60
N VAL A 230 4.74 -19.38 8.63
CA VAL A 230 5.37 -18.80 9.84
C VAL A 230 4.64 -17.52 10.27
N THR A 231 4.28 -16.65 9.33
CA THR A 231 3.54 -15.41 9.64
C THR A 231 2.15 -15.70 10.19
N ALA A 232 1.45 -16.68 9.62
CA ALA A 232 0.15 -17.12 10.11
C ALA A 232 0.25 -17.68 11.54
N ALA A 233 1.27 -18.49 11.84
CA ALA A 233 1.49 -19.03 13.17
C ALA A 233 1.81 -17.93 14.19
N TYR A 234 2.61 -16.91 13.85
CA TYR A 234 2.82 -15.75 14.71
C TYR A 234 1.50 -15.03 15.03
N HIS A 235 0.74 -14.73 14.00
CA HIS A 235 -0.52 -14.02 14.15
C HIS A 235 -1.52 -14.80 15.03
N GLU A 236 -1.65 -16.11 14.80
CA GLU A 236 -2.51 -17.01 15.59
C GLU A 236 -2.07 -17.04 17.05
N SER A 237 -0.76 -17.30 17.30
CA SER A 237 -0.25 -17.41 18.67
C SER A 237 -0.39 -16.10 19.45
N LEU A 238 -0.16 -14.93 18.81
CA LEU A 238 -0.34 -13.63 19.47
C LEU A 238 -1.80 -13.33 19.81
N LEU A 239 -2.75 -13.69 18.95
CA LEU A 239 -4.17 -13.55 19.23
C LEU A 239 -4.64 -14.49 20.35
N CYS A 240 -4.06 -15.71 20.40
CA CYS A 240 -4.39 -16.74 21.38
C CYS A 240 -3.50 -16.72 22.63
N LEU A 241 -2.73 -15.66 22.88
CA LEU A 241 -1.75 -15.59 23.96
C LEU A 241 -2.36 -15.89 25.33
N LYS A 242 -3.57 -15.34 25.60
CA LYS A 242 -4.32 -15.61 26.84
C LYS A 242 -4.68 -17.09 27.02
N VAL A 243 -5.00 -17.77 25.91
CA VAL A 243 -5.28 -19.22 25.91
C VAL A 243 -4.00 -20.01 26.17
N ILE A 244 -2.91 -19.68 25.49
CA ILE A 244 -1.60 -20.34 25.65
C ILE A 244 -1.15 -20.25 27.11
N HIS A 245 -1.27 -19.08 27.75
CA HIS A 245 -0.92 -18.89 29.15
C HIS A 245 -1.90 -19.59 30.09
N GLY A 246 -3.20 -19.49 29.84
CA GLY A 246 -4.23 -20.11 30.69
C GLY A 246 -4.14 -21.64 30.75
N PHE A 247 -3.72 -22.28 29.65
CA PHE A 247 -3.56 -23.74 29.60
C PHE A 247 -2.10 -24.21 29.78
N PHE A 248 -1.17 -23.33 30.12
CA PHE A 248 0.26 -23.66 30.31
C PHE A 248 0.90 -24.38 29.10
N LYS A 249 0.50 -24.06 27.89
CA LYS A 249 0.95 -24.73 26.65
C LYS A 249 2.08 -23.99 25.93
N ARG A 250 2.88 -23.18 26.63
CA ARG A 250 3.96 -22.39 26.05
C ARG A 250 4.96 -23.27 25.29
N ASP A 251 5.43 -24.37 25.91
CA ASP A 251 6.45 -25.22 25.30
C ASP A 251 5.91 -25.97 24.06
N TYR A 252 4.63 -26.33 24.06
CA TYR A 252 3.97 -26.91 22.91
C TYR A 252 3.95 -25.95 21.73
N GLU A 253 3.56 -24.70 21.94
CA GLU A 253 3.53 -23.69 20.87
C GLU A 253 4.94 -23.35 20.36
N VAL A 254 5.93 -23.23 21.25
CA VAL A 254 7.35 -23.04 20.87
C VAL A 254 7.83 -24.21 20.00
N LYS A 255 7.50 -25.46 20.34
CA LYS A 255 7.87 -26.63 19.55
C LYS A 255 7.19 -26.64 18.18
N ARG A 256 5.89 -26.31 18.13
CA ARG A 256 5.14 -26.14 16.87
C ARG A 256 5.76 -25.09 15.97
N PHE A 257 6.04 -23.91 16.53
CA PHE A 257 6.66 -22.81 15.81
C PHE A 257 8.07 -23.14 15.32
N LYS A 258 8.86 -23.83 16.15
CA LYS A 258 10.22 -24.29 15.79
C LYS A 258 10.19 -25.19 14.54
N ALA A 259 9.23 -26.11 14.44
CA ALA A 259 9.09 -26.97 13.27
C ALA A 259 8.85 -26.17 11.97
N LEU A 260 8.01 -25.12 12.03
CA LEU A 260 7.75 -24.24 10.89
C LEU A 260 9.00 -23.39 10.55
N ALA A 261 9.69 -22.87 11.56
CA ALA A 261 10.93 -22.10 11.38
C ALA A 261 12.05 -22.97 10.79
N ASP A 262 12.19 -24.22 11.21
CA ASP A 262 13.17 -25.18 10.66
C ASP A 262 12.84 -25.54 9.19
N ASP A 263 11.56 -25.68 8.83
CA ASP A 263 11.17 -25.89 7.43
C ASP A 263 11.47 -24.65 6.58
N LEU A 264 11.14 -23.46 7.07
CA LEU A 264 11.51 -22.20 6.42
C LEU A 264 13.03 -22.12 6.19
N TYR A 265 13.83 -22.39 7.25
CA TYR A 265 15.30 -22.42 7.14
C TYR A 265 15.78 -23.37 6.04
N LYS A 266 15.27 -24.62 6.00
CA LYS A 266 15.64 -25.59 4.97
C LYS A 266 15.29 -25.11 3.56
N ARG A 267 14.14 -24.48 3.37
CA ARG A 267 13.71 -23.92 2.06
C ARG A 267 14.56 -22.71 1.66
N VAL A 268 14.85 -21.81 2.59
CA VAL A 268 15.72 -20.65 2.36
C VAL A 268 17.13 -21.10 1.99
N MET A 269 17.70 -22.08 2.71
CA MET A 269 19.03 -22.61 2.38
C MET A 269 19.09 -23.28 1.00
N ARG A 270 18.03 -24.00 0.58
CA ARG A 270 17.95 -24.55 -0.79
C ARG A 270 17.85 -23.46 -1.84
N TRP A 271 17.09 -22.41 -1.59
CA TRP A 271 17.01 -21.24 -2.48
C TRP A 271 18.35 -20.54 -2.59
N ASN A 272 19.00 -20.25 -1.44
CA ASN A 272 20.30 -19.57 -1.39
C ASN A 272 21.40 -20.35 -2.10
N ARG A 273 21.43 -21.67 -2.03
CA ARG A 273 22.43 -22.47 -2.77
C ARG A 273 22.40 -22.20 -4.27
N TRP A 274 21.21 -22.03 -4.86
CA TRP A 274 21.06 -21.70 -6.28
C TRP A 274 21.30 -20.22 -6.56
N ASP A 275 20.84 -19.33 -5.72
CA ASP A 275 20.96 -17.87 -5.90
C ASP A 275 22.40 -17.41 -5.73
N LEU A 276 23.03 -17.77 -4.62
CA LEU A 276 24.42 -17.43 -4.34
C LEU A 276 25.41 -18.17 -5.25
N GLY A 277 25.11 -19.39 -5.65
CA GLY A 277 25.95 -20.17 -6.58
C GLY A 277 25.99 -19.62 -7.99
N MET A 278 24.99 -18.85 -8.41
CA MET A 278 24.91 -18.31 -9.77
C MET A 278 26.09 -17.38 -10.09
N THR A 279 26.39 -16.42 -9.23
CA THR A 279 27.43 -15.42 -9.49
C THR A 279 28.84 -16.03 -9.58
N PRO A 280 29.32 -16.84 -8.61
CA PRO A 280 30.64 -17.48 -8.73
C PRO A 280 30.76 -18.40 -9.94
N THR A 281 29.71 -19.14 -10.30
CA THR A 281 29.73 -20.02 -11.48
C THR A 281 29.90 -19.22 -12.77
N LEU A 282 29.19 -18.09 -12.89
CA LEU A 282 29.30 -17.21 -14.05
C LEU A 282 30.66 -16.53 -14.11
N ASP A 283 31.17 -16.06 -12.98
CA ASP A 283 32.50 -15.45 -12.88
C ASP A 283 33.58 -16.47 -13.25
N ALA A 284 33.52 -17.70 -12.70
CA ALA A 284 34.41 -18.77 -13.07
C ALA A 284 34.39 -19.08 -14.58
N THR A 285 33.19 -19.09 -15.19
CA THR A 285 33.06 -19.29 -16.63
C THR A 285 33.81 -18.21 -17.41
N VAL A 286 33.65 -16.93 -17.05
CA VAL A 286 34.36 -15.82 -17.70
C VAL A 286 35.88 -15.96 -17.51
N PHE A 287 36.32 -16.26 -16.28
CA PHE A 287 37.76 -16.40 -15.97
C PHE A 287 38.43 -17.61 -16.65
N VAL A 288 37.71 -18.72 -16.86
CA VAL A 288 38.25 -19.89 -17.61
C VAL A 288 38.50 -19.55 -19.08
N PHE A 289 37.63 -18.74 -19.69
CA PHE A 289 37.81 -18.33 -21.09
C PHE A 289 38.83 -17.19 -21.28
N MET A 290 39.14 -16.42 -20.25
CA MET A 290 40.02 -15.25 -20.34
C MET A 290 41.45 -15.61 -20.79
N PRO A 291 42.16 -16.64 -20.25
CA PRO A 291 43.42 -17.07 -20.78
C PRO A 291 43.38 -17.49 -22.25
N ALA A 292 42.34 -18.19 -22.66
CA ALA A 292 42.18 -18.58 -24.07
C ALA A 292 42.10 -17.36 -25.00
N VAL A 293 41.38 -16.31 -24.59
CA VAL A 293 41.27 -15.05 -25.31
C VAL A 293 42.62 -14.33 -25.38
N LEU A 294 43.36 -14.29 -24.25
CA LEU A 294 44.70 -13.68 -24.18
C LEU A 294 45.71 -14.41 -25.07
N ILE A 295 45.71 -15.75 -25.01
CA ILE A 295 46.59 -16.59 -25.85
C ILE A 295 46.26 -16.41 -27.34
N ALA A 296 44.97 -16.51 -27.70
CA ALA A 296 44.53 -16.30 -29.07
C ALA A 296 44.88 -14.88 -29.59
N GLY A 297 44.69 -13.88 -28.76
CA GLY A 297 44.99 -12.47 -29.07
C GLY A 297 46.49 -12.26 -29.30
N LYS A 298 47.34 -12.91 -28.51
CA LYS A 298 48.82 -12.81 -28.69
C LYS A 298 49.34 -13.64 -29.84
N LEU A 299 48.94 -14.91 -29.95
CA LEU A 299 49.50 -15.85 -30.94
C LEU A 299 48.93 -15.64 -32.35
N TYR A 300 47.65 -15.35 -32.48
CA TYR A 300 46.98 -15.27 -33.80
C TYR A 300 46.77 -13.83 -34.28
N PHE A 301 46.74 -12.86 -33.35
CA PHE A 301 46.40 -11.46 -33.72
C PHE A 301 47.50 -10.46 -33.41
N ASN A 302 48.65 -10.88 -32.84
CA ASN A 302 49.82 -10.06 -32.49
C ASN A 302 49.49 -8.79 -31.66
N HIS A 303 48.46 -8.86 -30.79
CA HIS A 303 48.11 -7.75 -29.92
C HIS A 303 49.18 -7.43 -28.89
N THR A 304 49.27 -6.16 -28.52
CA THR A 304 50.12 -5.70 -27.39
C THR A 304 49.50 -6.11 -26.05
N LEU A 305 50.30 -6.07 -25.00
CA LEU A 305 49.85 -6.39 -23.65
C LEU A 305 48.74 -5.42 -23.20
N GLY A 306 48.90 -4.13 -23.48
CA GLY A 306 47.88 -3.11 -23.15
C GLY A 306 46.57 -3.30 -23.89
N GLU A 307 46.62 -3.66 -25.17
CA GLU A 307 45.41 -3.99 -25.95
C GLU A 307 44.68 -5.19 -25.35
N LEU A 308 45.40 -6.26 -25.01
CA LEU A 308 44.81 -7.45 -24.41
C LEU A 308 44.20 -7.18 -23.03
N MET A 309 44.86 -6.38 -22.20
CA MET A 309 44.35 -5.97 -20.90
C MET A 309 43.10 -5.10 -21.03
N ALA A 310 43.10 -4.14 -21.92
CA ALA A 310 41.94 -3.28 -22.19
C ALA A 310 40.73 -4.09 -22.70
N MET A 311 40.97 -5.02 -23.66
CA MET A 311 39.92 -5.91 -24.16
C MET A 311 39.37 -6.86 -23.10
N ALA A 312 40.24 -7.47 -22.29
CA ALA A 312 39.86 -8.34 -21.21
C ALA A 312 38.99 -7.62 -20.17
N TYR A 313 39.40 -6.39 -19.81
CA TYR A 313 38.64 -5.56 -18.89
C TYR A 313 37.31 -5.10 -19.51
N ALA A 314 37.27 -4.66 -20.77
CA ALA A 314 36.05 -4.31 -21.48
C ALA A 314 35.07 -5.50 -21.56
N PHE A 315 35.57 -6.68 -21.82
CA PHE A 315 34.79 -7.91 -21.84
C PHE A 315 34.16 -8.25 -20.48
N SER A 316 34.95 -8.13 -19.41
CA SER A 316 34.41 -8.31 -18.05
C SER A 316 33.30 -7.32 -17.72
N LYS A 317 33.40 -6.08 -18.22
CA LYS A 317 32.38 -5.03 -18.05
C LYS A 317 31.13 -5.21 -18.92
N LEU A 318 31.24 -5.92 -20.03
CA LEU A 318 30.07 -6.24 -20.89
C LEU A 318 29.10 -7.22 -20.22
N TYR A 319 29.60 -8.08 -19.34
CA TYR A 319 28.78 -9.08 -18.64
C TYR A 319 27.76 -8.46 -17.65
N ASP A 320 28.16 -7.45 -16.90
CA ASP A 320 27.34 -6.78 -15.88
C ASP A 320 26.00 -6.20 -16.41
N PRO A 321 25.98 -5.46 -17.54
CA PRO A 321 24.75 -4.97 -18.14
C PRO A 321 23.75 -6.08 -18.51
N VAL A 322 24.25 -7.19 -19.05
CA VAL A 322 23.39 -8.33 -19.43
C VAL A 322 22.68 -8.92 -18.23
N LYS A 323 23.41 -9.15 -17.14
CA LYS A 323 22.86 -9.63 -15.87
C LYS A 323 21.84 -8.64 -15.27
N LYS A 324 22.11 -7.35 -15.34
CA LYS A 324 21.24 -6.29 -14.82
C LYS A 324 19.97 -6.11 -15.65
N LEU A 325 20.02 -6.29 -16.97
CA LEU A 325 18.83 -6.30 -17.83
C LEU A 325 17.83 -7.40 -17.45
N ALA A 326 18.31 -8.58 -17.07
CA ALA A 326 17.44 -9.64 -16.55
C ALA A 326 16.70 -9.22 -15.26
N ARG A 327 17.36 -8.44 -14.39
CA ARG A 327 16.72 -7.87 -13.18
C ARG A 327 15.66 -6.83 -13.55
N VAL A 328 15.92 -5.99 -14.54
CA VAL A 328 14.94 -5.00 -15.05
C VAL A 328 13.68 -5.72 -15.53
N TYR A 329 13.81 -6.81 -16.28
CA TYR A 329 12.67 -7.63 -16.70
C TYR A 329 11.84 -8.15 -15.51
N ASN A 330 12.51 -8.63 -14.46
CA ASN A 330 11.83 -9.05 -13.24
C ASN A 330 11.14 -7.87 -12.52
N SER A 331 11.76 -6.70 -12.53
CA SER A 331 11.16 -5.47 -11.98
C SER A 331 9.89 -5.07 -12.74
N ILE A 332 9.85 -5.23 -14.07
CA ILE A 332 8.64 -4.99 -14.88
C ILE A 332 7.51 -5.95 -14.47
N ARG A 333 7.82 -7.23 -14.27
CA ARG A 333 6.81 -8.22 -13.82
C ARG A 333 6.29 -7.91 -12.41
N THR A 334 7.18 -7.51 -11.51
CA THR A 334 6.82 -7.09 -10.15
C THR A 334 5.93 -5.84 -10.17
N LEU A 335 6.30 -4.86 -11.00
CA LEU A 335 5.50 -3.65 -11.22
C LEU A 335 4.09 -4.00 -11.70
N GLN A 336 3.95 -4.82 -12.74
CA GLN A 336 2.65 -5.22 -13.29
C GLN A 336 1.77 -5.89 -12.25
N GLY A 337 2.33 -6.80 -11.44
CA GLY A 337 1.60 -7.47 -10.37
C GLY A 337 1.11 -6.52 -9.27
N ALA A 338 1.96 -5.61 -8.82
CA ALA A 338 1.61 -4.61 -7.82
C ALA A 338 0.61 -3.57 -8.37
N THR A 339 0.79 -3.10 -9.62
CA THR A 339 -0.14 -2.21 -10.31
C THR A 339 -1.54 -2.80 -10.36
N LYS A 340 -1.68 -4.06 -10.81
CA LYS A 340 -2.99 -4.73 -10.89
C LYS A 340 -3.71 -4.75 -9.52
N ARG A 341 -2.99 -4.97 -8.42
CA ARG A 341 -3.60 -4.99 -7.08
C ARG A 341 -3.97 -3.60 -6.57
N VAL A 342 -3.13 -2.60 -6.77
CA VAL A 342 -3.38 -1.22 -6.32
C VAL A 342 -4.49 -0.58 -7.15
N PHE A 343 -4.37 -0.63 -8.48
CA PHE A 343 -5.37 -0.04 -9.38
C PHE A 343 -6.67 -0.83 -9.47
N GLY A 344 -6.66 -2.11 -9.10
CA GLY A 344 -7.89 -2.86 -8.89
C GLY A 344 -8.80 -2.23 -7.84
N ILE A 345 -8.23 -1.55 -6.81
CA ILE A 345 -9.02 -0.76 -5.86
C ILE A 345 -9.32 0.64 -6.40
N MET A 346 -8.34 1.31 -6.99
CA MET A 346 -8.52 2.65 -7.54
C MET A 346 -9.67 2.71 -8.56
N ASN A 347 -9.82 1.67 -9.36
CA ASN A 347 -10.82 1.55 -10.41
C ASN A 347 -12.13 0.89 -9.93
N THR A 348 -12.25 0.53 -8.64
CA THR A 348 -13.52 0.02 -8.10
C THR A 348 -14.58 1.11 -8.21
N THR A 349 -15.72 0.79 -8.79
CA THR A 349 -16.88 1.68 -8.84
C THR A 349 -17.41 1.91 -7.43
N VAL A 350 -17.90 3.09 -7.18
CA VAL A 350 -18.63 3.42 -5.94
C VAL A 350 -20.09 3.15 -6.24
N ASP A 351 -20.66 2.11 -5.64
CA ASP A 351 -22.05 1.72 -5.93
C ASP A 351 -23.06 2.74 -5.36
N ILE A 352 -22.67 3.46 -4.30
CA ILE A 352 -23.53 4.44 -3.61
C ILE A 352 -22.97 5.83 -3.88
N HIS A 353 -23.69 6.62 -4.69
CA HIS A 353 -23.32 7.99 -5.04
C HIS A 353 -24.54 8.92 -4.98
N GLU A 354 -24.30 10.19 -4.81
CA GLU A 354 -25.34 11.21 -4.88
C GLU A 354 -25.87 11.30 -6.31
N ARG A 355 -27.16 11.48 -6.43
CA ARG A 355 -27.78 11.81 -7.73
C ARG A 355 -27.39 13.23 -8.14
N PRO A 356 -27.25 13.53 -9.43
CA PRO A 356 -26.88 14.87 -9.89
C PRO A 356 -27.88 15.97 -9.46
N ASP A 357 -29.12 15.58 -9.23
CA ASP A 357 -30.26 16.41 -8.83
C ASP A 357 -30.60 16.29 -7.33
N ALA A 358 -29.72 15.71 -6.53
CA ALA A 358 -29.91 15.54 -5.10
C ALA A 358 -30.13 16.89 -4.40
N LYS A 359 -31.16 16.94 -3.54
CA LYS A 359 -31.57 18.14 -2.81
C LYS A 359 -31.06 18.11 -1.36
N ALA A 360 -30.84 19.28 -0.79
CA ALA A 360 -30.57 19.37 0.63
C ALA A 360 -31.83 19.05 1.45
N LEU A 361 -31.67 18.17 2.47
CA LEU A 361 -32.76 17.89 3.42
C LEU A 361 -32.86 19.07 4.40
N PRO A 362 -34.02 19.71 4.55
CA PRO A 362 -34.31 20.65 5.64
C PRO A 362 -34.21 19.97 7.00
N ARG A 363 -34.18 20.73 8.11
CA ARG A 363 -34.16 20.11 9.44
C ARG A 363 -35.39 19.22 9.62
N HIS A 364 -35.16 17.96 9.97
CA HIS A 364 -36.20 16.97 10.17
C HIS A 364 -37.21 17.40 11.24
N ASN A 365 -38.51 17.38 10.88
CA ASN A 365 -39.60 17.85 11.72
C ASN A 365 -40.95 17.11 11.57
N GLU A 366 -41.06 16.12 10.65
CA GLU A 366 -42.32 15.40 10.44
C GLU A 366 -42.20 13.91 10.76
N SER A 367 -41.55 13.11 9.91
CA SER A 367 -41.48 11.66 10.10
C SER A 367 -40.40 10.98 9.28
N ILE A 368 -39.96 9.82 9.78
CA ILE A 368 -39.17 8.85 9.05
C ILE A 368 -40.09 7.68 8.67
N GLU A 369 -40.16 7.30 7.41
CA GLU A 369 -41.03 6.23 6.97
C GLU A 369 -40.28 5.19 6.12
N PHE A 370 -40.46 3.93 6.48
CA PHE A 370 -40.03 2.76 5.73
C PHE A 370 -41.23 2.15 5.02
N ARG A 371 -41.13 1.95 3.71
CA ARG A 371 -42.23 1.38 2.89
C ARG A 371 -41.71 0.15 2.14
N ARG A 372 -42.16 -1.04 2.56
CA ARG A 372 -41.80 -2.36 1.99
C ARG A 372 -40.31 -2.50 1.66
N VAL A 373 -39.46 -2.13 2.60
CA VAL A 373 -38.02 -2.14 2.44
C VAL A 373 -37.49 -3.57 2.48
N ASN A 374 -36.77 -3.92 1.41
CA ASN A 374 -36.01 -5.16 1.31
C ASN A 374 -34.52 -4.84 1.17
N PHE A 375 -33.68 -5.59 1.87
CA PHE A 375 -32.23 -5.39 1.82
C PHE A 375 -31.46 -6.69 2.10
N GLY A 376 -30.33 -6.87 1.43
CA GLY A 376 -29.32 -7.90 1.70
C GLY A 376 -27.92 -7.41 1.35
N TYR A 377 -26.93 -7.79 2.16
CA TYR A 377 -25.52 -7.49 1.86
C TYR A 377 -24.99 -8.24 0.63
N LEU A 378 -25.63 -9.37 0.31
CA LEU A 378 -25.46 -10.14 -0.90
C LEU A 378 -26.82 -10.26 -1.59
N PRO A 379 -26.89 -10.16 -2.92
CA PRO A 379 -28.16 -10.20 -3.66
C PRO A 379 -29.01 -11.44 -3.36
N GLU A 380 -28.37 -12.59 -3.07
CA GLU A 380 -29.04 -13.85 -2.84
C GLU A 380 -29.45 -14.10 -1.38
N VAL A 381 -29.02 -13.25 -0.44
CA VAL A 381 -29.24 -13.44 1.00
C VAL A 381 -29.96 -12.23 1.57
N PRO A 382 -31.33 -12.21 1.54
CA PRO A 382 -32.09 -11.10 2.10
C PRO A 382 -31.99 -11.10 3.64
N VAL A 383 -31.60 -9.93 4.18
CA VAL A 383 -31.50 -9.68 5.64
C VAL A 383 -32.75 -8.99 6.15
N LEU A 384 -33.28 -8.01 5.43
CA LEU A 384 -34.55 -7.34 5.73
C LEU A 384 -35.57 -7.66 4.64
N LYS A 385 -36.80 -7.97 5.05
CA LYS A 385 -37.87 -8.47 4.18
C LYS A 385 -39.17 -7.73 4.49
N ASP A 386 -39.63 -6.91 3.56
CA ASP A 386 -40.92 -6.19 3.60
C ASP A 386 -41.10 -5.36 4.89
N ILE A 387 -40.03 -4.62 5.27
CA ILE A 387 -40.06 -3.76 6.45
C ILE A 387 -40.87 -2.50 6.16
N SER A 388 -41.90 -2.29 6.98
CA SER A 388 -42.78 -1.10 6.88
C SER A 388 -43.10 -0.59 8.28
N PHE A 389 -42.77 0.68 8.55
CA PHE A 389 -43.10 1.38 9.79
C PHE A 389 -42.94 2.90 9.59
N LYS A 390 -43.49 3.68 10.52
CA LYS A 390 -43.36 5.12 10.54
C LYS A 390 -43.02 5.62 11.93
N VAL A 391 -42.09 6.57 12.01
CA VAL A 391 -41.65 7.23 13.26
C VAL A 391 -41.93 8.72 13.10
N LYS A 392 -42.64 9.33 14.04
CA LYS A 392 -42.85 10.77 14.04
C LYS A 392 -41.66 11.51 14.64
N ALA A 393 -41.51 12.76 14.26
CA ALA A 393 -40.48 13.62 14.82
C ALA A 393 -40.63 13.71 16.36
N GLY A 394 -39.53 13.55 17.10
CA GLY A 394 -39.52 13.59 18.54
C GLY A 394 -39.84 12.25 19.24
N GLU A 395 -40.35 11.24 18.51
CA GLU A 395 -40.61 9.90 19.06
C GLU A 395 -39.31 9.11 19.32
N MET A 396 -39.33 8.30 20.36
CA MET A 396 -38.30 7.28 20.65
C MET A 396 -38.86 5.90 20.28
N VAL A 397 -38.26 5.26 19.26
CA VAL A 397 -38.66 3.93 18.78
C VAL A 397 -37.59 2.91 19.07
N ALA A 398 -37.98 1.83 19.77
CA ALA A 398 -37.09 0.73 20.11
C ALA A 398 -37.27 -0.48 19.18
N PHE A 399 -36.15 -1.05 18.74
CA PHE A 399 -36.12 -2.28 17.95
C PHE A 399 -35.57 -3.43 18.79
N VAL A 400 -36.39 -4.46 18.96
CA VAL A 400 -36.10 -5.63 19.80
C VAL A 400 -36.10 -6.89 18.93
N GLY A 401 -35.38 -7.92 19.33
CA GLY A 401 -35.35 -9.20 18.62
C GLY A 401 -34.06 -9.98 18.83
N SER A 402 -34.02 -11.22 18.35
CA SER A 402 -32.82 -12.08 18.45
C SER A 402 -31.61 -11.51 17.75
N THR A 403 -30.41 -11.99 18.11
CA THR A 403 -29.17 -11.66 17.40
C THR A 403 -29.28 -12.14 15.95
N GLY A 404 -28.92 -11.28 15.00
CA GLY A 404 -29.06 -11.57 13.56
C GLY A 404 -30.43 -11.27 12.97
N ALA A 405 -31.41 -10.76 13.73
CA ALA A 405 -32.73 -10.40 13.20
C ALA A 405 -32.74 -9.21 12.22
N GLY A 406 -31.63 -8.46 12.08
CA GLY A 406 -31.50 -7.35 11.15
C GLY A 406 -31.59 -5.95 11.77
N LYS A 407 -31.59 -5.84 13.11
CA LYS A 407 -31.71 -4.57 13.85
C LYS A 407 -30.66 -3.53 13.48
N SER A 408 -29.37 -3.86 13.61
CA SER A 408 -28.26 -2.95 13.26
C SER A 408 -28.23 -2.65 11.76
N THR A 409 -28.60 -3.62 10.91
CA THR A 409 -28.74 -3.41 9.46
C THR A 409 -29.79 -2.33 9.16
N LEU A 410 -30.93 -2.35 9.85
CA LEU A 410 -31.98 -1.34 9.70
C LEU A 410 -31.48 0.05 10.07
N MET A 411 -30.68 0.16 11.15
CA MET A 411 -30.04 1.41 11.57
C MET A 411 -29.05 1.95 10.53
N ASP A 412 -28.28 1.06 9.90
CA ASP A 412 -27.30 1.42 8.88
C ASP A 412 -27.92 1.96 7.56
N LEU A 413 -29.18 1.64 7.30
CA LEU A 413 -29.89 2.14 6.10
C LEU A 413 -30.33 3.60 6.24
N VAL A 414 -30.63 4.10 7.43
CA VAL A 414 -31.11 5.49 7.64
C VAL A 414 -30.08 6.52 7.21
N PRO A 415 -28.76 6.43 7.57
CA PRO A 415 -27.72 7.33 7.09
C PRO A 415 -27.25 7.01 5.66
N ARG A 416 -27.95 6.10 4.97
CA ARG A 416 -27.61 5.61 3.64
C ARG A 416 -26.15 5.13 3.54
N PHE A 417 -25.75 4.25 4.47
CA PHE A 417 -24.47 3.52 4.37
C PHE A 417 -24.56 2.40 3.33
N TYR A 418 -25.78 1.94 3.06
CA TYR A 418 -26.14 0.98 2.03
C TYR A 418 -27.41 1.48 1.32
N ASP A 419 -27.53 1.17 0.03
CA ASP A 419 -28.78 1.38 -0.71
C ASP A 419 -29.68 0.14 -0.57
N ILE A 420 -30.99 0.36 -0.45
CA ILE A 420 -32.00 -0.71 -0.36
C ILE A 420 -32.16 -1.42 -1.70
N THR A 421 -32.56 -2.70 -1.63
CA THR A 421 -32.83 -3.50 -2.83
C THR A 421 -34.19 -3.14 -3.43
N ASN A 422 -35.23 -3.05 -2.61
CA ASN A 422 -36.59 -2.67 -3.02
C ASN A 422 -37.25 -1.85 -1.90
N GLY A 423 -38.28 -1.08 -2.27
CA GLY A 423 -39.02 -0.20 -1.37
C GLY A 423 -38.48 1.23 -1.35
N SER A 424 -38.82 1.98 -0.32
CA SER A 424 -38.35 3.35 -0.10
C SER A 424 -38.17 3.65 1.37
N ILE A 425 -37.19 4.50 1.69
CA ILE A 425 -37.02 5.13 3.01
C ILE A 425 -37.12 6.63 2.78
N THR A 426 -38.08 7.26 3.46
CA THR A 426 -38.31 8.70 3.33
C THR A 426 -38.13 9.40 4.66
N ILE A 427 -37.58 10.60 4.65
CA ILE A 427 -37.52 11.53 5.77
C ILE A 427 -38.30 12.77 5.34
N ASP A 428 -39.34 13.11 6.11
CA ASP A 428 -40.26 14.24 5.80
C ASP A 428 -40.80 14.18 4.36
N GLY A 429 -41.19 12.97 3.91
CA GLY A 429 -41.71 12.72 2.57
C GLY A 429 -40.70 12.64 1.42
N MET A 430 -39.42 13.01 1.66
CA MET A 430 -38.35 12.93 0.64
C MET A 430 -37.59 11.59 0.75
N ASP A 431 -37.36 10.91 -0.37
CA ASP A 431 -36.56 9.67 -0.39
C ASP A 431 -35.09 9.97 -0.10
N ILE A 432 -34.46 9.17 0.77
CA ILE A 432 -33.04 9.34 1.14
C ILE A 432 -32.08 9.24 -0.07
N ARG A 433 -32.53 8.65 -1.18
CA ARG A 433 -31.76 8.55 -2.43
C ARG A 433 -31.72 9.86 -3.21
N ASP A 434 -32.65 10.76 -2.95
CA ASP A 434 -32.78 12.07 -3.59
C ASP A 434 -32.18 13.21 -2.76
N MET A 435 -31.54 12.85 -1.60
CA MET A 435 -30.88 13.78 -0.69
C MET A 435 -29.37 13.81 -0.91
N THR A 436 -28.74 14.96 -0.61
CA THR A 436 -27.29 15.05 -0.53
C THR A 436 -26.79 14.33 0.74
N PHE A 437 -25.65 13.63 0.66
CA PHE A 437 -25.10 12.92 1.83
C PHE A 437 -24.79 13.86 2.99
N VAL A 438 -24.35 15.07 2.69
CA VAL A 438 -24.00 16.07 3.71
C VAL A 438 -25.24 16.44 4.50
N SER A 439 -26.33 16.88 3.84
CA SER A 439 -27.55 17.31 4.51
C SER A 439 -28.25 16.18 5.27
N LEU A 440 -28.20 14.95 4.75
CA LEU A 440 -28.74 13.78 5.42
C LEU A 440 -27.94 13.44 6.70
N ARG A 441 -26.61 13.32 6.57
CA ARG A 441 -25.76 12.84 7.67
C ARG A 441 -25.49 13.90 8.73
N GLU A 442 -25.56 15.18 8.41
CA GLU A 442 -25.47 16.26 9.41
C GLU A 442 -26.64 16.26 10.39
N GLN A 443 -27.77 15.71 9.98
CA GLN A 443 -28.93 15.59 10.85
C GLN A 443 -29.01 14.31 11.68
N ILE A 444 -28.06 13.37 11.47
CA ILE A 444 -28.08 12.06 12.10
C ILE A 444 -26.87 11.91 13.03
N GLY A 445 -27.11 11.81 14.32
CA GLY A 445 -26.12 11.41 15.32
C GLY A 445 -26.11 9.89 15.46
N ILE A 446 -24.92 9.26 15.41
CA ILE A 446 -24.80 7.80 15.47
C ILE A 446 -23.91 7.41 16.64
N VAL A 447 -24.42 6.50 17.49
CA VAL A 447 -23.66 5.81 18.53
C VAL A 447 -23.70 4.32 18.22
N SER A 448 -22.60 3.77 17.75
CA SER A 448 -22.49 2.36 17.35
C SER A 448 -22.19 1.45 18.52
N GLN A 449 -22.52 0.17 18.41
CA GLN A 449 -22.26 -0.89 19.40
C GLN A 449 -20.79 -0.95 19.82
N LYS A 450 -19.86 -0.92 18.85
CA LYS A 450 -18.42 -0.81 19.12
C LYS A 450 -18.00 0.65 19.08
N THR A 451 -17.85 1.24 20.25
CA THR A 451 -17.40 2.63 20.38
C THR A 451 -15.91 2.73 20.09
N LEU A 452 -15.56 3.21 18.90
CA LEU A 452 -14.18 3.45 18.49
C LEU A 452 -13.81 4.92 18.66
N LEU A 453 -12.70 5.16 19.33
CA LEU A 453 -12.10 6.49 19.50
C LEU A 453 -10.78 6.56 18.72
N PHE A 454 -10.50 7.71 18.13
CA PHE A 454 -9.22 7.97 17.49
C PHE A 454 -8.14 8.16 18.57
N HIS A 455 -6.92 7.78 18.27
CA HIS A 455 -5.76 7.99 19.13
C HIS A 455 -5.39 9.49 19.18
N THR A 456 -6.28 10.28 19.76
CA THR A 456 -6.13 11.75 19.92
C THR A 456 -6.68 12.15 21.28
N SER A 457 -6.77 13.46 21.56
CA SER A 457 -7.35 13.94 22.81
C SER A 457 -8.86 13.70 22.89
N ILE A 458 -9.41 13.73 24.10
CA ILE A 458 -10.86 13.63 24.34
C ILE A 458 -11.59 14.76 23.59
N ALA A 459 -11.07 16.00 23.68
CA ALA A 459 -11.64 17.13 22.97
C ALA A 459 -11.70 16.92 21.46
N GLU A 460 -10.63 16.35 20.85
CA GLU A 460 -10.60 16.03 19.44
C GLU A 460 -11.53 14.90 19.04
N ASN A 461 -11.73 13.94 19.92
CA ASN A 461 -12.70 12.88 19.73
C ASN A 461 -14.14 13.37 19.78
N ILE A 462 -14.49 14.24 20.71
CA ILE A 462 -15.83 14.87 20.77
C ILE A 462 -16.02 15.80 19.57
N GLY A 463 -15.03 16.67 19.29
CA GLY A 463 -15.06 17.64 18.20
C GLY A 463 -14.76 17.06 16.81
N TYR A 464 -14.79 15.76 16.62
CA TYR A 464 -14.41 15.12 15.36
C TYR A 464 -15.18 15.66 14.16
N GLY A 465 -14.42 16.05 13.13
CA GLY A 465 -14.99 16.55 11.86
C GLY A 465 -15.45 18.01 11.88
N ARG A 466 -15.38 18.71 13.02
CA ARG A 466 -15.69 20.16 13.07
C ARG A 466 -14.45 21.00 12.79
N THR A 467 -14.58 21.95 11.86
CA THR A 467 -13.52 22.88 11.48
C THR A 467 -13.21 23.88 12.62
N GLU A 468 -14.24 24.32 13.33
CA GLU A 468 -14.11 25.18 14.50
C GLU A 468 -14.23 24.37 15.80
N LYS A 469 -13.10 24.24 16.50
CA LYS A 469 -13.05 23.59 17.82
C LYS A 469 -13.51 24.57 18.91
N ASN A 470 -14.82 24.79 19.01
CA ASN A 470 -15.38 25.61 20.07
C ASN A 470 -15.45 24.79 21.38
N MET A 471 -14.48 25.03 22.29
CA MET A 471 -14.42 24.31 23.58
C MET A 471 -15.70 24.42 24.39
N LYS A 472 -16.38 25.56 24.38
CA LYS A 472 -17.65 25.74 25.10
C LYS A 472 -18.75 24.79 24.58
N LYS A 473 -18.81 24.56 23.24
CA LYS A 473 -19.75 23.60 22.66
C LYS A 473 -19.36 22.15 23.00
N ILE A 474 -18.06 21.85 23.00
CA ILE A 474 -17.54 20.51 23.38
C ILE A 474 -17.87 20.23 24.86
N GLU A 475 -17.66 21.18 25.75
CA GLU A 475 -18.00 21.05 27.17
C GLU A 475 -19.52 20.90 27.38
N SER A 476 -20.34 21.68 26.67
CA SER A 476 -21.80 21.56 26.71
C SER A 476 -22.26 20.17 26.26
N ALA A 477 -21.74 19.65 25.14
CA ALA A 477 -22.06 18.31 24.67
C ALA A 477 -21.59 17.24 25.67
N ALA A 478 -20.42 17.41 26.27
CA ALA A 478 -19.91 16.49 27.30
C ALA A 478 -20.78 16.51 28.58
N LYS A 479 -21.32 17.66 28.98
CA LYS A 479 -22.25 17.77 30.11
C LYS A 479 -23.55 17.02 29.83
N VAL A 480 -24.14 17.24 28.66
CA VAL A 480 -25.38 16.52 28.24
C VAL A 480 -25.15 15.01 28.19
N ALA A 481 -23.96 14.57 27.80
CA ALA A 481 -23.58 13.16 27.75
C ALA A 481 -23.09 12.60 29.11
N ASN A 482 -23.22 13.34 30.21
CA ASN A 482 -22.68 12.99 31.53
C ASN A 482 -21.20 12.58 31.50
N ALA A 483 -20.43 13.22 30.61
CA ALA A 483 -19.00 12.94 30.40
C ALA A 483 -18.08 13.95 31.07
N HIS A 484 -18.56 15.14 31.39
CA HIS A 484 -17.77 16.29 31.85
C HIS A 484 -16.94 15.97 33.09
N ASP A 485 -17.55 15.42 34.12
CA ASP A 485 -16.92 15.22 35.45
C ASP A 485 -15.76 14.22 35.37
N PHE A 486 -15.97 13.07 34.69
CA PHE A 486 -14.89 12.12 34.53
C PHE A 486 -13.78 12.64 33.59
N ILE A 487 -14.10 13.53 32.63
CA ILE A 487 -13.09 14.16 31.79
C ILE A 487 -12.21 15.10 32.62
N LEU A 488 -12.80 15.87 33.51
CA LEU A 488 -12.05 16.76 34.42
C LEU A 488 -11.19 15.98 35.42
N SER A 489 -11.59 14.78 35.82
CA SER A 489 -10.79 13.91 36.69
C SER A 489 -9.58 13.28 35.99
N GLN A 490 -9.47 13.36 34.65
CA GLN A 490 -8.31 12.89 33.93
C GLN A 490 -7.12 13.83 34.12
N PRO A 491 -5.85 13.32 34.08
CA PRO A 491 -4.65 14.12 34.36
C PRO A 491 -4.50 15.39 33.52
N LYS A 492 -5.02 15.42 32.29
CA LYS A 492 -4.99 16.57 31.36
C LYS A 492 -6.39 17.02 30.95
N GLY A 493 -7.43 16.63 31.70
CA GLY A 493 -8.81 16.95 31.37
C GLY A 493 -9.16 16.61 29.91
N TYR A 494 -9.74 17.54 29.19
CA TYR A 494 -10.11 17.39 27.78
C TYR A 494 -8.93 17.14 26.82
N GLN A 495 -7.69 17.47 27.22
CA GLN A 495 -6.48 17.23 26.44
C GLN A 495 -5.87 15.84 26.67
N THR A 496 -6.49 15.01 27.49
CA THR A 496 -6.04 13.62 27.72
C THR A 496 -6.18 12.79 26.45
N VAL A 497 -5.08 12.14 26.03
CA VAL A 497 -5.04 11.23 24.88
C VAL A 497 -5.60 9.87 25.30
N VAL A 498 -6.55 9.35 24.52
CA VAL A 498 -7.36 8.19 24.91
C VAL A 498 -6.69 6.81 24.62
N GLY A 499 -5.51 6.80 24.01
CA GLY A 499 -4.85 5.56 23.57
C GLY A 499 -5.46 4.99 22.27
N ASP A 500 -4.91 3.86 21.81
CA ASP A 500 -5.41 3.19 20.60
C ASP A 500 -6.84 2.71 20.84
N GLN A 501 -7.77 3.12 19.96
CA GLN A 501 -9.21 2.81 20.07
C GLN A 501 -9.83 3.13 21.43
N GLY A 502 -9.20 4.02 22.22
CA GLY A 502 -9.69 4.40 23.55
C GLY A 502 -9.37 3.38 24.65
N THR A 503 -8.32 2.58 24.51
CA THR A 503 -7.94 1.51 25.47
C THR A 503 -7.65 2.00 26.89
N LEU A 504 -7.31 3.28 27.06
CA LEU A 504 -7.05 3.89 28.36
C LEU A 504 -8.33 4.27 29.12
N LEU A 505 -9.50 4.12 28.51
CA LEU A 505 -10.80 4.49 29.09
C LEU A 505 -11.66 3.24 29.35
N SER A 506 -12.53 3.31 30.36
CA SER A 506 -13.56 2.27 30.58
C SER A 506 -14.58 2.23 29.43
N GLY A 507 -15.35 1.15 29.31
CA GLY A 507 -16.42 1.02 28.33
C GLY A 507 -17.41 2.17 28.38
N GLY A 508 -17.89 2.48 29.59
CA GLY A 508 -18.83 3.58 29.84
C GLY A 508 -18.27 4.96 29.53
N GLN A 509 -16.99 5.20 29.83
CA GLN A 509 -16.32 6.45 29.48
C GLN A 509 -16.21 6.64 27.95
N ARG A 510 -15.80 5.59 27.23
CA ARG A 510 -15.77 5.64 25.74
C ARG A 510 -17.15 5.95 25.18
N GLN A 511 -18.18 5.33 25.72
CA GLN A 511 -19.54 5.49 25.22
C GLN A 511 -20.08 6.90 25.45
N ARG A 512 -19.88 7.47 26.64
CA ARG A 512 -20.25 8.85 26.93
C ARG A 512 -19.52 9.87 26.03
N ILE A 513 -18.27 9.61 25.67
CA ILE A 513 -17.55 10.41 24.66
C ILE A 513 -18.20 10.28 23.28
N ALA A 514 -18.62 9.06 22.88
CA ALA A 514 -19.30 8.88 21.59
C ALA A 514 -20.68 9.53 21.56
N ILE A 515 -21.42 9.49 22.66
CA ILE A 515 -22.68 10.24 22.79
C ILE A 515 -22.43 11.73 22.71
N ALA A 516 -21.41 12.27 23.41
CA ALA A 516 -21.03 13.69 23.32
C ALA A 516 -20.66 14.09 21.87
N ARG A 517 -19.93 13.21 21.14
CA ARG A 517 -19.62 13.39 19.71
C ARG A 517 -20.89 13.47 18.86
N ALA A 518 -21.82 12.54 19.09
CA ALA A 518 -23.09 12.50 18.34
C ALA A 518 -23.98 13.73 18.63
N ILE A 519 -23.98 14.22 19.87
CA ILE A 519 -24.78 15.40 20.29
C ILE A 519 -24.18 16.71 19.77
N LEU A 520 -22.86 16.81 19.68
CA LEU A 520 -22.17 18.04 19.29
C LEU A 520 -22.63 18.59 17.92
N ILE A 521 -23.02 17.71 17.01
CA ILE A 521 -23.54 18.11 15.69
C ILE A 521 -24.96 18.67 15.74
N ASP A 522 -25.62 18.63 16.89
CA ASP A 522 -27.03 19.00 17.10
C ASP A 522 -27.99 18.27 16.15
N PRO A 523 -27.95 16.90 16.12
CA PRO A 523 -28.72 16.13 15.16
C PRO A 523 -30.21 16.18 15.48
N ALA A 524 -31.07 16.17 14.45
CA ALA A 524 -32.51 15.99 14.60
C ALA A 524 -32.90 14.53 14.85
N ILE A 525 -32.07 13.60 14.35
CA ILE A 525 -32.25 12.14 14.46
C ILE A 525 -31.06 11.54 15.20
N LEU A 526 -31.32 10.70 16.20
CA LEU A 526 -30.27 9.99 16.95
C LEU A 526 -30.45 8.49 16.79
N ILE A 527 -29.39 7.81 16.34
CA ILE A 527 -29.36 6.35 16.19
C ILE A 527 -28.45 5.78 17.29
N LEU A 528 -29.00 4.87 18.09
CA LEU A 528 -28.32 4.22 19.19
C LEU A 528 -28.31 2.69 18.97
N ASP A 529 -27.17 2.13 18.63
CA ASP A 529 -27.04 0.68 18.44
C ASP A 529 -26.36 0.08 19.68
N GLU A 530 -27.15 -0.61 20.52
CA GLU A 530 -26.72 -1.27 21.76
C GLU A 530 -25.87 -0.37 22.70
N ALA A 531 -26.29 0.85 22.87
CA ALA A 531 -25.51 1.86 23.59
C ALA A 531 -25.16 1.55 25.06
N ALA A 532 -25.59 0.41 25.64
CA ALA A 532 -25.37 0.09 27.05
C ALA A 532 -24.98 -1.38 27.35
N SER A 533 -24.79 -2.24 26.33
CA SER A 533 -24.72 -3.71 26.50
C SER A 533 -23.49 -4.24 27.26
N ALA A 534 -22.41 -3.45 27.45
CA ALA A 534 -21.17 -3.89 28.10
C ALA A 534 -20.72 -2.96 29.24
N LEU A 535 -21.67 -2.27 29.89
CA LEU A 535 -21.39 -1.30 30.93
C LEU A 535 -21.68 -1.86 32.34
N ASP A 536 -20.96 -1.36 33.34
CA ASP A 536 -21.30 -1.50 34.73
C ASP A 536 -22.57 -0.69 35.08
N ALA A 537 -23.28 -1.05 36.11
CA ALA A 537 -24.57 -0.46 36.48
C ALA A 537 -24.53 1.07 36.70
N GLU A 538 -23.43 1.60 37.21
CA GLU A 538 -23.25 3.06 37.39
C GLU A 538 -23.10 3.79 36.06
N SER A 539 -22.21 3.28 35.20
CA SER A 539 -22.02 3.82 33.84
C SER A 539 -23.30 3.72 33.02
N GLU A 540 -24.06 2.64 33.16
CA GLU A 540 -25.34 2.45 32.48
C GLU A 540 -26.34 3.52 32.87
N LYS A 541 -26.51 3.79 34.17
CA LYS A 541 -27.41 4.84 34.68
C LYS A 541 -27.06 6.22 34.08
N LEU A 542 -25.77 6.54 34.01
CA LEU A 542 -25.31 7.82 33.46
C LEU A 542 -25.55 7.92 31.93
N VAL A 543 -25.37 6.83 31.20
CA VAL A 543 -25.68 6.76 29.76
C VAL A 543 -27.19 6.89 29.55
N GLN A 544 -27.99 6.19 30.33
CA GLN A 544 -29.44 6.24 30.28
C GLN A 544 -29.96 7.65 30.59
N ALA A 545 -29.47 8.32 31.62
CA ALA A 545 -29.82 9.70 31.93
C ALA A 545 -29.46 10.67 30.78
N SER A 546 -28.35 10.41 30.08
CA SER A 546 -27.98 11.19 28.88
C SER A 546 -28.99 11.03 27.75
N ILE A 547 -29.51 9.82 27.52
CA ILE A 547 -30.52 9.54 26.50
C ILE A 547 -31.86 10.19 26.86
N GLU A 548 -32.22 10.14 28.13
CA GLU A 548 -33.47 10.75 28.68
C GLU A 548 -33.50 12.26 28.45
N ASN A 549 -32.41 12.95 28.69
CA ASN A 549 -32.28 14.39 28.44
C ASN A 549 -32.49 14.80 26.96
N LEU A 550 -32.44 13.83 26.04
CA LEU A 550 -32.59 14.05 24.60
C LEU A 550 -33.99 13.67 24.07
N GLN A 551 -34.76 12.91 24.86
CA GLN A 551 -36.11 12.48 24.47
C GLN A 551 -37.07 13.67 24.32
N GLY A 552 -37.99 13.60 23.35
CA GLY A 552 -38.94 14.67 23.04
C GLY A 552 -38.37 15.83 22.20
N SER A 553 -37.06 16.10 22.30
CA SER A 553 -36.40 17.11 21.49
C SER A 553 -35.79 16.59 20.18
N ARG A 554 -35.68 15.27 20.03
CA ARG A 554 -35.06 14.56 18.90
C ARG A 554 -35.77 13.25 18.62
N THR A 555 -35.77 12.83 17.35
CA THR A 555 -36.24 11.50 16.96
C THR A 555 -35.15 10.48 17.30
N ILE A 556 -35.48 9.46 18.12
CA ILE A 556 -34.50 8.48 18.59
C ILE A 556 -34.86 7.09 18.06
N LEU A 557 -33.95 6.48 17.32
CA LEU A 557 -34.03 5.09 16.88
C LEU A 557 -33.03 4.28 17.72
N VAL A 558 -33.51 3.32 18.50
CA VAL A 558 -32.63 2.57 19.40
C VAL A 558 -32.78 1.06 19.22
N VAL A 559 -31.65 0.37 19.09
CA VAL A 559 -31.60 -1.10 19.24
C VAL A 559 -31.53 -1.42 20.72
N ALA A 560 -32.61 -1.94 21.27
CA ALA A 560 -32.75 -2.16 22.69
C ALA A 560 -32.37 -3.60 23.10
N HIS A 561 -31.42 -3.69 24.04
CA HIS A 561 -31.00 -4.91 24.74
C HIS A 561 -31.15 -4.79 26.24
N ARG A 562 -31.69 -3.68 26.76
CA ARG A 562 -31.93 -3.40 28.17
C ARG A 562 -33.37 -2.99 28.41
N LEU A 563 -33.89 -3.45 29.55
CA LEU A 563 -35.25 -3.15 29.96
C LEU A 563 -35.48 -1.63 30.13
N SER A 564 -34.52 -0.93 30.71
CA SER A 564 -34.56 0.52 30.93
C SER A 564 -34.82 1.32 29.64
N THR A 565 -34.28 0.87 28.53
CA THR A 565 -34.49 1.49 27.20
C THR A 565 -35.89 1.21 26.64
N ILE A 566 -36.38 -0.03 26.83
CA ILE A 566 -37.70 -0.48 26.36
C ILE A 566 -38.83 0.22 27.09
N LEU A 567 -38.70 0.40 28.43
CA LEU A 567 -39.71 1.04 29.28
C LEU A 567 -40.04 2.48 28.89
N ARG A 568 -39.17 3.13 28.16
CA ARG A 568 -39.27 4.55 27.77
C ARG A 568 -39.57 4.78 26.28
N ALA A 569 -39.58 3.72 25.48
CA ALA A 569 -39.90 3.82 24.08
C ALA A 569 -41.40 4.13 23.88
N ASP A 570 -41.68 5.09 23.01
CA ASP A 570 -43.04 5.42 22.63
C ASP A 570 -43.64 4.30 21.78
N CYS A 571 -42.83 3.63 20.97
CA CYS A 571 -43.23 2.46 20.20
C CYS A 571 -42.09 1.42 20.17
N ILE A 572 -42.43 0.15 20.16
CA ILE A 572 -41.50 -0.98 20.11
C ILE A 572 -41.85 -1.81 18.87
N HIS A 573 -40.82 -2.10 18.05
CA HIS A 573 -40.91 -3.02 16.93
C HIS A 573 -40.12 -4.29 17.24
N VAL A 574 -40.78 -5.44 17.11
CA VAL A 574 -40.14 -6.76 17.30
C VAL A 574 -39.74 -7.32 15.96
N LEU A 575 -38.43 -7.52 15.79
CA LEU A 575 -37.85 -8.07 14.57
C LEU A 575 -37.54 -9.56 14.75
N GLU A 576 -37.99 -10.38 13.81
CA GLU A 576 -37.62 -11.78 13.70
C GLU A 576 -37.44 -12.18 12.23
N ASN A 577 -36.33 -12.88 11.92
CA ASN A 577 -36.00 -13.35 10.55
C ASN A 577 -36.08 -12.26 9.48
N GLY A 578 -35.72 -11.02 9.83
CA GLY A 578 -35.72 -9.86 8.93
C GLY A 578 -37.09 -9.24 8.69
N ARG A 579 -38.12 -9.53 9.48
CA ARG A 579 -39.46 -8.96 9.41
C ARG A 579 -39.86 -8.33 10.73
N ILE A 580 -40.69 -7.31 10.71
CA ILE A 580 -41.39 -6.82 11.89
C ILE A 580 -42.61 -7.71 12.10
N ILE A 581 -42.67 -8.40 13.21
CA ILE A 581 -43.74 -9.34 13.56
C ILE A 581 -44.74 -8.76 14.53
N GLU A 582 -44.30 -7.86 15.42
CA GLU A 582 -45.14 -7.18 16.39
C GLU A 582 -44.74 -5.70 16.48
N SER A 583 -45.71 -4.83 16.74
CA SER A 583 -45.50 -3.39 16.90
C SER A 583 -46.51 -2.82 17.87
N GLY A 584 -46.08 -1.94 18.77
CA GLY A 584 -46.99 -1.30 19.74
C GLY A 584 -46.24 -0.71 20.93
N THR A 585 -46.99 -0.21 21.90
CA THR A 585 -46.49 0.22 23.17
C THR A 585 -46.15 -1.00 24.05
N LEU A 586 -45.34 -0.81 25.09
CA LEU A 586 -44.98 -1.89 26.03
C LEU A 586 -46.21 -2.61 26.57
N LYS A 587 -47.26 -1.84 26.97
CA LYS A 587 -48.50 -2.40 27.53
C LYS A 587 -49.27 -3.26 26.51
N GLU A 588 -49.37 -2.80 25.28
CA GLU A 588 -50.04 -3.54 24.22
C GLU A 588 -49.31 -4.84 23.86
N LEU A 589 -47.97 -4.79 23.75
CA LEU A 589 -47.17 -5.96 23.40
C LEU A 589 -47.15 -7.02 24.52
N LEU A 590 -47.15 -6.62 25.80
CA LEU A 590 -47.29 -7.55 26.91
C LEU A 590 -48.68 -8.20 26.97
N ALA A 591 -49.73 -7.45 26.60
CA ALA A 591 -51.11 -7.97 26.55
C ALA A 591 -51.33 -8.97 25.41
N LEU A 592 -50.54 -8.87 24.29
CA LEU A 592 -50.62 -9.78 23.15
C LEU A 592 -50.13 -11.20 23.47
N ASN A 593 -49.38 -11.40 24.57
CA ASN A 593 -48.74 -12.69 24.90
C ASN A 593 -47.96 -13.32 23.76
N GLY A 594 -47.33 -12.48 22.91
CA GLY A 594 -46.65 -12.87 21.70
C GLY A 594 -45.14 -13.08 21.88
N ARG A 595 -44.40 -12.84 20.78
CA ARG A 595 -42.94 -12.99 20.77
C ARG A 595 -42.23 -11.99 21.67
N PHE A 596 -42.76 -10.77 21.78
CA PHE A 596 -42.22 -9.75 22.68
C PHE A 596 -42.23 -10.23 24.15
N GLN A 597 -43.33 -10.80 24.61
CA GLN A 597 -43.41 -11.29 26.00
C GLN A 597 -42.39 -12.40 26.25
N GLN A 598 -42.22 -13.33 25.30
CA GLN A 598 -41.18 -14.37 25.45
C GLN A 598 -39.78 -13.77 25.57
N LEU A 599 -39.44 -12.78 24.75
CA LEU A 599 -38.15 -12.08 24.83
C LEU A 599 -38.03 -11.30 26.15
N TYR A 600 -39.09 -10.65 26.59
CA TYR A 600 -39.17 -9.92 27.84
C TYR A 600 -38.92 -10.84 29.04
N GLU A 601 -39.58 -11.99 29.11
CA GLU A 601 -39.39 -12.97 30.18
C GLU A 601 -37.99 -13.59 30.19
N MET A 602 -37.43 -13.89 29.02
CA MET A 602 -36.09 -14.47 28.91
C MET A 602 -34.96 -13.49 29.26
N GLN A 603 -35.08 -12.23 28.87
CA GLN A 603 -34.01 -11.25 28.97
C GLN A 603 -34.13 -10.32 30.17
N PHE A 604 -35.36 -10.01 30.62
CA PHE A 604 -35.61 -8.88 31.51
C PHE A 604 -36.35 -9.24 32.81
N LYS A 605 -36.91 -10.45 32.97
CA LYS A 605 -37.61 -10.85 34.20
C LYS A 605 -36.69 -11.08 35.40
N ASN A 606 -35.36 -11.15 35.17
CA ASN A 606 -34.32 -11.34 36.18
C ASN A 606 -33.48 -10.06 36.43
N GLU A 607 -33.75 -8.95 35.80
CA GLU A 607 -33.23 -7.60 36.08
C GLU A 607 -34.25 -6.79 36.91
#